data_92e4d1d4f15d6e2ab9ff28ab2395c955
#
_entry.id   92e4d1d4f15d6e2ab9ff28ab2395c955
#
_cell.length_a   1.000
_cell.length_b   1.000
_cell.length_c   1.000
_cell.angle_alpha   90.00
_cell.angle_beta   90.00
_cell.angle_gamma   90.00
#
_symmetry.space_group_name_H-M   'P 1'
#
loop_
_entity.id
_entity.type
_entity.pdbx_description
1 polymer ?
#
loop_
_entity_poly.entity_id
_entity_poly.type
_entity_poly.pdbx_seq_one_letter_code
_entity_poly.pdbx_strand_id
1 'polypeptide(L)'
;MMLALGAWMGLAATAYSADYTIGISIWDVSNNPSSVPIIAGMNEAAKAAGVKIVVSDPKWDASAQVDNIRDFVTRRVDAIAVFPIDVVGVLPAVHEAEKAGLPVIGALGKIEGIPYVGVDDLEYGRVHARLMLEALKNTKGPKRIGLFRGTAGGSPDRLRMQGMQEVFKASGADIAIESVTADWSPEKALTGFQDLLQRFPNKGDLQLVASMGNCMIPPSIDWAEQNGRDEIIFTTMDLCKSDVDAVQKGTLYGVAFQDVHDMGKLVVDTLVAMNKAGDYHTLPEFARNPPIIVCTKATFDNCKGRGF
;
A
#
# COMPACT_ATOMS: atom_id res chain seq x y z
N MET A 1 38.80 -13.12 -50.64
CA MET A 1 38.99 -12.30 -49.45
C MET A 1 37.80 -11.31 -49.41
N MET A 2 36.71 -11.73 -48.79
CA MET A 2 35.48 -10.93 -48.68
C MET A 2 35.37 -10.47 -47.21
N LEU A 3 35.43 -9.15 -47.01
CA LEU A 3 35.20 -8.48 -45.74
C LEU A 3 33.69 -8.33 -45.53
N ALA A 4 33.14 -8.98 -44.48
CA ALA A 4 31.78 -8.77 -44.03
C ALA A 4 31.77 -7.56 -43.07
N LEU A 5 31.15 -6.46 -43.47
CA LEU A 5 30.81 -5.37 -42.58
C LEU A 5 29.58 -5.76 -41.75
N GLY A 6 29.79 -6.01 -40.46
CA GLY A 6 28.72 -6.15 -39.50
C GLY A 6 28.11 -4.78 -39.17
N ALA A 7 26.87 -4.57 -39.56
CA ALA A 7 26.09 -3.40 -39.12
C ALA A 7 25.63 -3.59 -37.69
N TRP A 8 26.19 -2.86 -36.75
CA TRP A 8 25.67 -2.69 -35.42
C TRP A 8 24.42 -1.79 -35.48
N MET A 9 23.23 -2.38 -35.41
CA MET A 9 22.03 -1.63 -35.12
C MET A 9 22.06 -1.27 -33.62
N GLY A 10 22.51 -0.04 -33.32
CA GLY A 10 22.33 0.55 -32.02
C GLY A 10 20.84 0.78 -31.79
N LEU A 11 20.25 0.11 -30.77
CA LEU A 11 18.96 0.53 -30.25
C LEU A 11 19.13 1.96 -29.73
N ALA A 12 18.61 2.92 -30.48
CA ALA A 12 18.44 4.28 -30.00
C ALA A 12 17.40 4.21 -28.85
N ALA A 13 17.88 4.27 -27.62
CA ALA A 13 17.03 4.64 -26.50
C ALA A 13 16.50 6.04 -26.85
N THR A 14 15.20 6.15 -27.13
CA THR A 14 14.55 7.44 -27.30
C THR A 14 14.64 8.17 -25.97
N ALA A 15 15.63 9.05 -25.86
CA ALA A 15 15.74 9.98 -24.76
C ALA A 15 14.44 10.81 -24.73
N TYR A 16 13.75 10.80 -23.62
CA TYR A 16 12.65 11.73 -23.37
C TYR A 16 13.15 13.16 -23.54
N SER A 17 12.30 14.04 -24.08
CA SER A 17 12.57 15.47 -24.02
C SER A 17 12.81 15.84 -22.54
N ALA A 18 13.87 16.58 -22.25
CA ALA A 18 14.24 17.03 -20.89
C ALA A 18 13.17 17.91 -20.22
N ASP A 19 12.05 18.13 -20.89
CA ASP A 19 10.96 19.00 -20.49
C ASP A 19 9.71 18.28 -20.01
N TYR A 20 9.59 16.92 -20.08
CA TYR A 20 8.41 16.21 -19.58
C TYR A 20 8.33 16.30 -18.06
N THR A 21 7.26 16.95 -17.58
CA THR A 21 7.06 17.26 -16.17
C THR A 21 5.80 16.60 -15.64
N ILE A 22 5.91 15.84 -14.55
CA ILE A 22 4.80 15.17 -13.86
C ILE A 22 4.47 15.94 -12.60
N GLY A 23 3.22 16.39 -12.44
CA GLY A 23 2.68 16.94 -11.20
C GLY A 23 2.25 15.79 -10.26
N ILE A 24 2.69 15.84 -9.00
CA ILE A 24 2.36 14.84 -7.98
C ILE A 24 1.66 15.55 -6.82
N SER A 25 0.39 15.26 -6.58
CA SER A 25 -0.30 15.69 -5.37
C SER A 25 -0.41 14.51 -4.40
N ILE A 26 0.35 14.53 -3.29
CA ILE A 26 0.44 13.47 -2.30
C ILE A 26 0.07 14.00 -0.90
N TRP A 27 -0.70 13.26 -0.14
CA TRP A 27 -1.44 13.65 1.10
C TRP A 27 -0.73 14.58 2.07
N ASP A 28 0.46 14.17 2.54
CA ASP A 28 1.27 14.88 3.56
C ASP A 28 2.71 14.37 3.47
N VAL A 29 3.58 15.23 2.98
CA VAL A 29 4.99 14.89 2.77
C VAL A 29 5.75 14.83 4.10
N SER A 30 5.33 15.64 5.06
CA SER A 30 6.10 15.88 6.29
C SER A 30 5.73 14.92 7.43
N ASN A 31 4.46 14.53 7.54
CA ASN A 31 3.95 13.80 8.70
C ASN A 31 3.51 12.36 8.38
N ASN A 32 3.40 11.99 7.10
CA ASN A 32 3.09 10.61 6.74
C ASN A 32 4.39 9.83 6.44
N PRO A 33 4.77 8.84 7.27
CA PRO A 33 6.01 8.08 7.11
C PRO A 33 6.16 7.39 5.74
N SER A 34 5.05 6.98 5.12
CA SER A 34 5.08 6.32 3.80
C SER A 34 5.38 7.28 2.64
N SER A 35 5.13 8.58 2.80
CA SER A 35 5.37 9.57 1.75
C SER A 35 6.85 9.66 1.36
N VAL A 36 7.76 9.56 2.31
CA VAL A 36 9.20 9.67 2.07
C VAL A 36 9.71 8.58 1.12
N PRO A 37 9.51 7.27 1.38
CA PRO A 37 9.95 6.22 0.47
C PRO A 37 9.19 6.23 -0.86
N ILE A 38 7.90 6.60 -0.90
CA ILE A 38 7.14 6.77 -2.15
C ILE A 38 7.81 7.84 -3.04
N ILE A 39 8.10 9.01 -2.48
CA ILE A 39 8.75 10.11 -3.21
C ILE A 39 10.17 9.72 -3.64
N ALA A 40 10.91 8.97 -2.82
CA ALA A 40 12.22 8.47 -3.20
C ALA A 40 12.14 7.55 -4.43
N GLY A 41 11.19 6.63 -4.46
CA GLY A 41 10.92 5.76 -5.61
C GLY A 41 10.52 6.56 -6.86
N MET A 42 9.65 7.56 -6.71
CA MET A 42 9.29 8.46 -7.81
C MET A 42 10.50 9.22 -8.38
N ASN A 43 11.36 9.75 -7.51
CA ASN A 43 12.58 10.44 -7.94
C ASN A 43 13.55 9.51 -8.69
N GLU A 44 13.71 8.26 -8.22
CA GLU A 44 14.54 7.25 -8.88
C GLU A 44 14.03 6.96 -10.30
N ALA A 45 12.73 6.68 -10.44
CA ALA A 45 12.11 6.41 -11.75
C ALA A 45 12.16 7.63 -12.66
N ALA A 46 11.89 8.82 -12.15
CA ALA A 46 11.95 10.07 -12.91
C ALA A 46 13.35 10.32 -13.45
N LYS A 47 14.39 10.12 -12.62
CA LYS A 47 15.80 10.21 -13.06
C LYS A 47 16.13 9.19 -14.14
N ALA A 48 15.69 7.95 -13.98
CA ALA A 48 15.93 6.88 -14.95
C ALA A 48 15.22 7.14 -16.29
N ALA A 49 14.02 7.72 -16.26
CA ALA A 49 13.25 8.07 -17.44
C ALA A 49 13.67 9.42 -18.09
N GLY A 50 14.46 10.24 -17.41
CA GLY A 50 14.85 11.58 -17.87
C GLY A 50 13.70 12.60 -17.80
N VAL A 51 12.75 12.43 -16.87
CA VAL A 51 11.59 13.31 -16.67
C VAL A 51 11.73 14.10 -15.36
N LYS A 52 10.95 15.18 -15.22
CA LYS A 52 10.89 15.98 -13.99
C LYS A 52 9.65 15.63 -13.22
N ILE A 53 9.71 15.66 -11.87
CA ILE A 53 8.55 15.64 -11.01
C ILE A 53 8.44 16.93 -10.19
N VAL A 54 7.20 17.38 -9.98
CA VAL A 54 6.87 18.50 -9.11
C VAL A 54 5.88 18.00 -8.07
N VAL A 55 6.30 17.95 -6.81
CA VAL A 55 5.49 17.44 -5.70
C VAL A 55 4.80 18.62 -5.01
N SER A 56 3.48 18.50 -4.81
CA SER A 56 2.66 19.40 -3.99
C SER A 56 2.14 18.65 -2.78
N ASP A 57 2.19 19.33 -1.62
CA ASP A 57 1.80 18.83 -0.31
C ASP A 57 0.55 19.56 0.19
N PRO A 58 -0.63 18.93 0.12
CA PRO A 58 -1.88 19.51 0.62
C PRO A 58 -2.05 19.37 2.14
N LYS A 59 -1.13 18.70 2.87
CA LYS A 59 -1.15 18.53 4.33
C LYS A 59 -2.48 17.99 4.87
N TRP A 60 -3.00 16.93 4.23
CA TRP A 60 -4.29 16.31 4.54
C TRP A 60 -5.51 17.22 4.35
N ASP A 61 -5.37 18.36 3.69
CA ASP A 61 -6.48 19.25 3.32
C ASP A 61 -7.00 18.89 1.91
N ALA A 62 -8.23 18.38 1.84
CA ALA A 62 -8.84 17.98 0.58
C ALA A 62 -9.10 19.17 -0.35
N SER A 63 -9.40 20.37 0.19
CA SER A 63 -9.58 21.59 -0.61
C SER A 63 -8.25 22.05 -1.21
N ALA A 64 -7.19 22.08 -0.40
CA ALA A 64 -5.85 22.39 -0.87
C ALA A 64 -5.38 21.38 -1.94
N GLN A 65 -5.80 20.10 -1.86
CA GLN A 65 -5.49 19.11 -2.89
C GLN A 65 -6.17 19.44 -4.23
N VAL A 66 -7.43 19.88 -4.21
CA VAL A 66 -8.13 20.33 -5.41
C VAL A 66 -7.40 21.51 -6.05
N ASP A 67 -6.94 22.48 -5.24
CA ASP A 67 -6.17 23.63 -5.73
C ASP A 67 -4.81 23.22 -6.29
N ASN A 68 -4.13 22.24 -5.70
CA ASN A 68 -2.89 21.69 -6.24
C ASN A 68 -3.07 21.09 -7.64
N ILE A 69 -4.15 20.36 -7.88
CA ILE A 69 -4.45 19.78 -9.20
C ILE A 69 -4.68 20.90 -10.23
N ARG A 70 -5.43 21.94 -9.88
CA ARG A 70 -5.66 23.11 -10.75
C ARG A 70 -4.40 23.92 -11.01
N ASP A 71 -3.50 24.03 -10.01
CA ASP A 71 -2.19 24.67 -10.20
C ASP A 71 -1.35 23.91 -11.23
N PHE A 72 -1.33 22.57 -11.20
CA PHE A 72 -0.65 21.78 -12.21
C PHE A 72 -1.19 22.02 -13.61
N VAL A 73 -2.52 22.12 -13.78
CA VAL A 73 -3.13 22.50 -15.07
C VAL A 73 -2.65 23.86 -15.53
N THR A 74 -2.67 24.86 -14.63
CA THR A 74 -2.23 26.23 -14.92
C THR A 74 -0.75 26.30 -15.30
N ARG A 75 0.10 25.51 -14.63
CA ARG A 75 1.55 25.39 -14.89
C ARG A 75 1.88 24.54 -16.10
N ARG A 76 0.89 23.94 -16.73
CA ARG A 76 1.04 23.10 -17.92
C ARG A 76 2.03 21.97 -17.72
N VAL A 77 1.90 21.23 -16.63
CA VAL A 77 2.60 19.94 -16.49
C VAL A 77 2.10 18.98 -17.58
N ASP A 78 2.84 17.93 -17.86
CA ASP A 78 2.50 17.00 -18.95
C ASP A 78 1.63 15.83 -18.46
N ALA A 79 1.62 15.55 -17.16
CA ALA A 79 0.80 14.50 -16.55
C ALA A 79 0.61 14.76 -15.05
N ILE A 80 -0.40 14.13 -14.44
CA ILE A 80 -0.69 14.30 -13.02
C ILE A 80 -0.89 12.93 -12.35
N ALA A 81 -0.25 12.74 -11.18
CA ALA A 81 -0.59 11.67 -10.24
C ALA A 81 -1.23 12.27 -8.99
N VAL A 82 -2.37 11.73 -8.60
CA VAL A 82 -3.11 12.16 -7.42
C VAL A 82 -3.16 11.01 -6.42
N PHE A 83 -2.65 11.26 -5.22
CA PHE A 83 -2.87 10.42 -4.04
C PHE A 83 -4.06 10.99 -3.26
N PRO A 84 -5.30 10.59 -3.56
CA PRO A 84 -6.46 11.34 -3.14
C PRO A 84 -6.68 11.27 -1.63
N ILE A 85 -6.99 12.43 -1.03
CA ILE A 85 -7.47 12.56 0.34
C ILE A 85 -8.98 12.25 0.37
N ASP A 86 -9.71 12.81 -0.60
CA ASP A 86 -11.13 12.54 -0.85
C ASP A 86 -11.31 12.17 -2.32
N VAL A 87 -11.60 10.91 -2.59
CA VAL A 87 -11.74 10.36 -3.94
C VAL A 87 -12.92 10.95 -4.72
N VAL A 88 -13.91 11.50 -4.03
CA VAL A 88 -15.07 12.18 -4.64
C VAL A 88 -14.77 13.66 -4.80
N GLY A 89 -14.22 14.30 -3.77
CA GLY A 89 -13.93 15.72 -3.76
C GLY A 89 -12.92 16.17 -4.83
N VAL A 90 -11.99 15.30 -5.24
CA VAL A 90 -11.01 15.62 -6.30
C VAL A 90 -11.56 15.50 -7.72
N LEU A 91 -12.69 14.79 -7.93
CA LEU A 91 -13.24 14.51 -9.28
C LEU A 91 -13.40 15.76 -10.16
N PRO A 92 -13.95 16.90 -9.68
CA PRO A 92 -14.08 18.08 -10.53
C PRO A 92 -12.75 18.59 -11.09
N ALA A 93 -11.70 18.67 -10.26
CA ALA A 93 -10.38 19.14 -10.67
C ALA A 93 -9.66 18.12 -11.59
N VAL A 94 -9.85 16.82 -11.34
CA VAL A 94 -9.34 15.75 -12.20
C VAL A 94 -9.97 15.85 -13.58
N HIS A 95 -11.30 15.99 -13.66
CA HIS A 95 -11.98 16.17 -14.96
C HIS A 95 -11.59 17.48 -15.66
N GLU A 96 -11.27 18.56 -14.92
CA GLU A 96 -10.72 19.79 -15.49
C GLU A 96 -9.34 19.52 -16.14
N ALA A 97 -8.48 18.71 -15.48
CA ALA A 97 -7.17 18.32 -16.02
C ALA A 97 -7.30 17.45 -17.27
N GLU A 98 -8.20 16.44 -17.26
CA GLU A 98 -8.46 15.60 -18.44
C GLU A 98 -8.98 16.42 -19.64
N LYS A 99 -9.90 17.36 -19.40
CA LYS A 99 -10.40 18.28 -20.44
C LYS A 99 -9.30 19.18 -21.00
N ALA A 100 -8.27 19.48 -20.21
CA ALA A 100 -7.10 20.20 -20.66
C ALA A 100 -6.10 19.28 -21.43
N GLY A 101 -6.41 18.00 -21.60
CA GLY A 101 -5.61 17.02 -22.31
C GLY A 101 -4.47 16.40 -21.47
N LEU A 102 -4.53 16.56 -20.15
CA LEU A 102 -3.52 16.00 -19.25
C LEU A 102 -3.91 14.57 -18.84
N PRO A 103 -3.04 13.57 -19.00
CA PRO A 103 -3.22 12.26 -18.41
C PRO A 103 -3.19 12.37 -16.87
N VAL A 104 -4.17 11.75 -16.23
CA VAL A 104 -4.27 11.70 -14.77
C VAL A 104 -4.34 10.24 -14.33
N ILE A 105 -3.64 9.90 -13.25
CA ILE A 105 -3.78 8.63 -12.54
C ILE A 105 -4.10 8.86 -11.06
N GLY A 106 -4.92 7.97 -10.50
CA GLY A 106 -5.08 7.81 -9.06
C GLY A 106 -3.99 6.90 -8.50
N ALA A 107 -3.38 7.28 -7.40
CA ALA A 107 -2.35 6.48 -6.74
C ALA A 107 -2.74 6.21 -5.28
N LEU A 108 -2.74 4.93 -4.85
CA LEU A 108 -3.15 4.48 -3.49
C LEU A 108 -4.56 4.93 -3.04
N GLY A 109 -5.34 5.47 -3.95
CA GLY A 109 -6.76 5.79 -3.78
C GLY A 109 -7.41 5.77 -5.16
N LYS A 110 -8.42 4.89 -5.33
CA LYS A 110 -9.10 4.71 -6.60
C LYS A 110 -10.08 5.86 -6.84
N ILE A 111 -9.81 6.68 -7.85
CA ILE A 111 -10.71 7.72 -8.34
C ILE A 111 -11.56 7.09 -9.46
N GLU A 112 -12.89 7.28 -9.42
CA GLU A 112 -13.80 6.68 -10.39
C GLU A 112 -13.50 7.16 -11.83
N GLY A 113 -13.43 6.22 -12.76
CA GLY A 113 -13.14 6.49 -14.17
C GLY A 113 -11.68 6.81 -14.50
N ILE A 114 -10.79 6.88 -13.50
CA ILE A 114 -9.38 7.24 -13.67
C ILE A 114 -8.50 6.00 -13.53
N PRO A 115 -7.49 5.81 -14.40
CA PRO A 115 -6.51 4.74 -14.24
C PRO A 115 -5.87 4.74 -12.85
N TYR A 116 -5.66 3.55 -12.29
CA TYR A 116 -5.26 3.37 -10.91
C TYR A 116 -3.92 2.64 -10.77
N VAL A 117 -3.05 3.18 -9.95
CA VAL A 117 -1.82 2.53 -9.48
C VAL A 117 -1.90 2.38 -7.97
N GLY A 118 -1.93 1.15 -7.47
CA GLY A 118 -2.10 0.97 -6.02
C GLY A 118 -2.28 -0.46 -5.60
N VAL A 119 -2.91 -0.63 -4.46
CA VAL A 119 -3.14 -1.92 -3.81
C VAL A 119 -4.40 -2.56 -4.38
N ASP A 120 -4.33 -3.84 -4.73
CA ASP A 120 -5.52 -4.69 -4.83
C ASP A 120 -5.92 -5.12 -3.42
N ASP A 121 -6.76 -4.31 -2.76
CA ASP A 121 -7.17 -4.54 -1.37
C ASP A 121 -7.90 -5.87 -1.18
N LEU A 122 -8.60 -6.37 -2.20
CA LEU A 122 -9.27 -7.67 -2.14
C LEU A 122 -8.24 -8.80 -2.09
N GLU A 123 -7.27 -8.80 -3.01
CA GLU A 123 -6.19 -9.81 -3.01
C GLU A 123 -5.28 -9.64 -1.80
N TYR A 124 -5.06 -8.41 -1.35
CA TYR A 124 -4.28 -8.14 -0.13
C TYR A 124 -4.92 -8.82 1.10
N GLY A 125 -6.24 -8.69 1.24
CA GLY A 125 -7.01 -9.42 2.26
C GLY A 125 -6.87 -10.94 2.14
N ARG A 126 -6.91 -11.48 0.91
CA ARG A 126 -6.73 -12.92 0.66
C ARG A 126 -5.33 -13.41 1.05
N VAL A 127 -4.29 -12.65 0.69
CA VAL A 127 -2.90 -13.00 1.04
C VAL A 127 -2.71 -12.99 2.55
N HIS A 128 -3.22 -11.98 3.24
CA HIS A 128 -3.12 -11.91 4.71
C HIS A 128 -3.89 -13.04 5.39
N ALA A 129 -5.08 -13.38 4.91
CA ALA A 129 -5.82 -14.53 5.45
C ALA A 129 -5.06 -15.86 5.29
N ARG A 130 -4.40 -16.07 4.15
CA ARG A 130 -3.52 -17.24 3.95
C ARG A 130 -2.35 -17.25 4.95
N LEU A 131 -1.75 -16.08 5.22
CA LEU A 131 -0.70 -15.94 6.23
C LEU A 131 -1.21 -16.27 7.64
N MET A 132 -2.40 -15.79 8.03
CA MET A 132 -3.04 -16.11 9.31
C MET A 132 -3.33 -17.62 9.43
N LEU A 133 -3.86 -18.25 8.39
CA LEU A 133 -4.11 -19.69 8.38
C LEU A 133 -2.83 -20.50 8.53
N GLU A 134 -1.75 -20.10 7.86
CA GLU A 134 -0.45 -20.75 8.01
C GLU A 134 0.10 -20.58 9.44
N ALA A 135 -0.04 -19.40 10.03
CA ALA A 135 0.34 -19.13 11.41
C ALA A 135 -0.43 -20.02 12.41
N LEU A 136 -1.70 -20.29 12.10
CA LEU A 136 -2.61 -21.08 12.95
C LEU A 136 -2.61 -22.57 12.64
N LYS A 137 -1.82 -23.06 11.68
CA LYS A 137 -1.89 -24.46 11.21
C LYS A 137 -1.71 -25.51 12.31
N ASN A 138 -0.89 -25.21 13.31
CA ASN A 138 -0.62 -26.10 14.44
C ASN A 138 -1.53 -25.86 15.66
N THR A 139 -2.42 -24.85 15.60
CA THR A 139 -3.35 -24.55 16.69
C THR A 139 -4.52 -25.51 16.64
N LYS A 140 -4.79 -26.17 17.74
CA LYS A 140 -5.91 -27.12 17.90
C LYS A 140 -7.20 -26.40 18.31
N GLY A 141 -8.33 -26.97 17.88
CA GLY A 141 -9.65 -26.46 18.24
C GLY A 141 -10.09 -25.19 17.48
N PRO A 142 -11.18 -24.54 17.91
CA PRO A 142 -11.66 -23.28 17.35
C PRO A 142 -10.59 -22.19 17.40
N LYS A 143 -10.53 -21.36 16.38
CA LYS A 143 -9.51 -20.30 16.24
C LYS A 143 -10.18 -18.94 16.39
N ARG A 144 -9.76 -18.19 17.41
CA ARG A 144 -10.22 -16.81 17.62
C ARG A 144 -9.14 -15.84 17.21
N ILE A 145 -9.49 -14.92 16.33
CA ILE A 145 -8.61 -13.89 15.78
C ILE A 145 -9.13 -12.52 16.21
N GLY A 146 -8.32 -11.75 16.94
CA GLY A 146 -8.52 -10.32 17.12
C GLY A 146 -8.08 -9.59 15.85
N LEU A 147 -8.93 -8.78 15.23
CA LEU A 147 -8.61 -8.09 13.98
C LEU A 147 -8.73 -6.58 14.13
N PHE A 148 -7.60 -5.90 14.06
CA PHE A 148 -7.56 -4.44 14.01
C PHE A 148 -7.87 -3.96 12.61
N ARG A 149 -8.96 -3.22 12.50
CA ARG A 149 -9.51 -2.73 11.24
C ARG A 149 -9.24 -1.25 11.05
N GLY A 150 -9.28 -0.82 9.79
CA GLY A 150 -9.28 0.58 9.42
C GLY A 150 -10.59 1.29 9.75
N THR A 151 -10.80 2.44 9.12
CA THR A 151 -12.04 3.21 9.27
C THR A 151 -13.22 2.44 8.70
N ALA A 152 -14.25 2.27 9.53
CA ALA A 152 -15.43 1.51 9.18
C ALA A 152 -16.10 2.05 7.90
N GLY A 153 -16.37 1.16 6.94
CA GLY A 153 -17.00 1.50 5.66
C GLY A 153 -16.02 2.04 4.61
N GLY A 154 -14.76 2.29 4.96
CA GLY A 154 -13.72 2.65 4.00
C GLY A 154 -13.48 1.53 2.98
N SER A 155 -13.14 1.89 1.73
CA SER A 155 -12.94 0.90 0.67
C SER A 155 -11.84 -0.13 1.01
N PRO A 156 -10.65 0.27 1.51
CA PRO A 156 -9.62 -0.69 1.91
C PRO A 156 -10.09 -1.65 3.00
N ASP A 157 -10.73 -1.14 4.05
CA ASP A 157 -11.26 -1.95 5.14
C ASP A 157 -12.26 -3.00 4.64
N ARG A 158 -13.22 -2.58 3.83
CA ARG A 158 -14.26 -3.46 3.28
C ARG A 158 -13.68 -4.53 2.36
N LEU A 159 -12.81 -4.16 1.43
CA LEU A 159 -12.26 -5.09 0.44
C LEU A 159 -11.26 -6.07 1.09
N ARG A 160 -10.40 -5.61 2.01
CA ARG A 160 -9.52 -6.50 2.76
C ARG A 160 -10.31 -7.51 3.58
N MET A 161 -11.37 -7.06 4.28
CA MET A 161 -12.26 -7.96 5.03
C MET A 161 -12.93 -8.98 4.11
N GLN A 162 -13.45 -8.55 2.96
CA GLN A 162 -14.07 -9.46 1.98
C GLN A 162 -13.08 -10.53 1.52
N GLY A 163 -11.86 -10.14 1.14
CA GLY A 163 -10.81 -11.08 0.73
C GLY A 163 -10.46 -12.09 1.84
N MET A 164 -10.36 -11.64 3.09
CA MET A 164 -10.14 -12.52 4.24
C MET A 164 -11.29 -13.52 4.41
N GLN A 165 -12.53 -13.06 4.37
CA GLN A 165 -13.71 -13.92 4.51
C GLN A 165 -13.81 -14.99 3.42
N GLU A 166 -13.47 -14.66 2.17
CA GLU A 166 -13.43 -15.62 1.07
C GLU A 166 -12.44 -16.77 1.35
N VAL A 167 -11.24 -16.45 1.83
CA VAL A 167 -10.20 -17.45 2.14
C VAL A 167 -10.58 -18.27 3.36
N PHE A 168 -11.07 -17.67 4.42
CA PHE A 168 -11.50 -18.39 5.63
C PHE A 168 -12.64 -19.35 5.32
N LYS A 169 -13.64 -18.90 4.56
CA LYS A 169 -14.74 -19.76 4.11
C LYS A 169 -14.25 -20.94 3.26
N ALA A 170 -13.35 -20.69 2.32
CA ALA A 170 -12.80 -21.72 1.46
C ALA A 170 -11.93 -22.75 2.21
N SER A 171 -11.28 -22.34 3.31
CA SER A 171 -10.44 -23.21 4.13
C SER A 171 -11.23 -24.24 4.95
N GLY A 172 -12.52 -23.99 5.20
CA GLY A 172 -13.35 -24.80 6.09
C GLY A 172 -12.93 -24.73 7.56
N ALA A 173 -11.99 -23.85 7.93
CA ALA A 173 -11.55 -23.69 9.31
C ALA A 173 -12.62 -22.97 10.14
N ASP A 174 -12.82 -23.43 11.39
CA ASP A 174 -13.69 -22.77 12.37
C ASP A 174 -12.95 -21.54 12.94
N ILE A 175 -13.27 -20.35 12.40
CA ILE A 175 -12.62 -19.09 12.73
C ILE A 175 -13.64 -18.09 13.25
N ALA A 176 -13.44 -17.63 14.48
CA ALA A 176 -14.15 -16.51 15.06
C ALA A 176 -13.31 -15.23 14.95
N ILE A 177 -13.85 -14.19 14.32
CA ILE A 177 -13.20 -12.89 14.19
C ILE A 177 -13.79 -11.90 15.19
N GLU A 178 -12.94 -11.38 16.07
CA GLU A 178 -13.22 -10.32 17.04
C GLU A 178 -12.69 -9.00 16.46
N SER A 179 -13.54 -8.27 15.76
CA SER A 179 -13.17 -7.02 15.10
C SER A 179 -13.01 -5.86 16.09
N VAL A 180 -11.93 -5.10 15.92
CA VAL A 180 -11.66 -3.84 16.60
C VAL A 180 -11.52 -2.75 15.53
N THR A 181 -12.42 -1.77 15.52
CA THR A 181 -12.29 -0.59 14.66
C THR A 181 -11.24 0.34 15.26
N ALA A 182 -10.04 0.32 14.71
CA ALA A 182 -8.90 1.09 15.19
C ALA A 182 -8.66 2.38 14.37
N ASP A 183 -9.40 2.59 13.29
CA ASP A 183 -9.31 3.79 12.43
C ASP A 183 -7.88 4.09 11.97
N TRP A 184 -7.10 3.05 11.68
CA TRP A 184 -5.67 3.13 11.33
C TRP A 184 -4.78 3.74 12.42
N SER A 185 -5.24 3.79 13.70
CA SER A 185 -4.49 4.33 14.83
C SER A 185 -3.87 3.23 15.69
N PRO A 186 -2.54 3.25 15.90
CA PRO A 186 -1.86 2.33 16.83
C PRO A 186 -2.38 2.41 18.27
N GLU A 187 -2.75 3.60 18.74
CA GLU A 187 -3.27 3.82 20.10
C GLU A 187 -4.66 3.18 20.28
N LYS A 188 -5.55 3.37 19.29
CA LYS A 188 -6.88 2.73 19.30
C LYS A 188 -6.76 1.21 19.18
N ALA A 189 -5.81 0.72 18.38
CA ALA A 189 -5.53 -0.71 18.27
C ALA A 189 -5.08 -1.31 19.60
N LEU A 190 -4.15 -0.65 20.30
CA LEU A 190 -3.70 -1.08 21.63
C LEU A 190 -4.83 -1.09 22.64
N THR A 191 -5.66 -0.04 22.70
CA THR A 191 -6.83 0.01 23.58
C THR A 191 -7.78 -1.16 23.28
N GLY A 192 -8.11 -1.38 22.03
CA GLY A 192 -8.96 -2.49 21.62
C GLY A 192 -8.34 -3.87 21.87
N PHE A 193 -7.01 -4.00 21.82
CA PHE A 193 -6.31 -5.22 22.23
C PHE A 193 -6.50 -5.49 23.74
N GLN A 194 -6.33 -4.47 24.56
CA GLN A 194 -6.54 -4.60 26.02
C GLN A 194 -7.98 -4.98 26.34
N ASP A 195 -8.97 -4.42 25.64
CA ASP A 195 -10.40 -4.78 25.79
C ASP A 195 -10.65 -6.23 25.36
N LEU A 196 -10.02 -6.69 24.27
CA LEU A 196 -10.09 -8.11 23.87
C LEU A 196 -9.56 -9.03 24.98
N LEU A 197 -8.45 -8.67 25.64
CA LEU A 197 -7.86 -9.47 26.70
C LEU A 197 -8.70 -9.48 27.99
N GLN A 198 -9.50 -8.44 28.25
CA GLN A 198 -10.48 -8.47 29.32
C GLN A 198 -11.63 -9.45 29.01
N ARG A 199 -12.05 -9.51 27.76
CA ARG A 199 -13.10 -10.45 27.31
C ARG A 199 -12.60 -11.89 27.20
N PHE A 200 -11.31 -12.07 26.91
CA PHE A 200 -10.62 -13.35 26.71
C PHE A 200 -9.38 -13.45 27.62
N PRO A 201 -9.59 -13.56 28.94
CA PRO A 201 -8.51 -13.42 29.91
C PRO A 201 -7.55 -14.62 29.99
N ASN A 202 -8.01 -15.82 29.62
CA ASN A 202 -7.19 -17.00 29.78
C ASN A 202 -6.22 -17.18 28.59
N LYS A 203 -5.06 -17.73 28.87
CA LYS A 203 -4.12 -18.14 27.79
C LYS A 203 -4.79 -19.15 26.87
N GLY A 204 -4.71 -18.88 25.58
CA GLY A 204 -5.32 -19.71 24.55
C GLY A 204 -6.77 -19.39 24.21
N ASP A 205 -7.43 -18.44 24.89
CA ASP A 205 -8.75 -17.94 24.49
C ASP A 205 -8.70 -17.10 23.20
N LEU A 206 -7.59 -16.39 22.99
CA LEU A 206 -7.27 -15.60 21.80
C LEU A 206 -5.97 -16.14 21.20
N GLN A 207 -6.03 -16.74 20.01
CA GLN A 207 -4.88 -17.42 19.40
C GLN A 207 -4.04 -16.50 18.54
N LEU A 208 -4.67 -15.55 17.85
CA LEU A 208 -3.98 -14.66 16.93
C LEU A 208 -4.55 -13.25 17.01
N VAL A 209 -3.69 -12.25 16.88
CA VAL A 209 -4.07 -10.86 16.64
C VAL A 209 -3.49 -10.40 15.31
N ALA A 210 -4.34 -9.86 14.47
CA ALA A 210 -3.98 -9.39 13.14
C ALA A 210 -4.30 -7.90 12.97
N SER A 211 -3.54 -7.22 12.11
CA SER A 211 -3.80 -5.83 11.74
C SER A 211 -3.96 -5.68 10.24
N MET A 212 -4.88 -4.82 9.82
CA MET A 212 -5.05 -4.43 8.42
C MET A 212 -4.01 -3.43 7.91
N GLY A 213 -3.02 -3.04 8.73
CA GLY A 213 -1.91 -2.20 8.30
C GLY A 213 -1.64 -0.99 9.20
N ASN A 214 -0.90 -0.03 8.66
CA ASN A 214 -0.59 1.27 9.25
C ASN A 214 0.08 1.21 10.64
N CYS A 215 1.02 0.27 10.83
CA CYS A 215 1.79 0.13 12.08
C CYS A 215 0.94 -0.05 13.35
N MET A 216 -0.28 -0.61 13.23
CA MET A 216 -1.18 -0.79 14.38
C MET A 216 -0.76 -1.92 15.32
N ILE A 217 0.10 -2.85 14.87
CA ILE A 217 0.43 -4.06 15.65
C ILE A 217 1.53 -3.87 16.68
N PRO A 218 2.61 -3.10 16.46
CA PRO A 218 3.77 -3.06 17.35
C PRO A 218 3.47 -2.77 18.82
N PRO A 219 2.62 -1.77 19.17
CA PRO A 219 2.30 -1.51 20.58
C PRO A 219 1.62 -2.69 21.29
N SER A 220 0.87 -3.52 20.55
CA SER A 220 0.20 -4.70 21.11
C SER A 220 1.19 -5.85 21.34
N ILE A 221 2.22 -6.00 20.51
CA ILE A 221 3.31 -6.95 20.72
C ILE A 221 4.08 -6.59 21.98
N ASP A 222 4.51 -5.33 22.11
CA ASP A 222 5.26 -4.84 23.28
C ASP A 222 4.45 -5.04 24.57
N TRP A 223 3.15 -4.73 24.53
CA TRP A 223 2.28 -4.92 25.67
C TRP A 223 2.13 -6.40 26.04
N ALA A 224 1.96 -7.28 25.05
CA ALA A 224 1.81 -8.72 25.27
C ALA A 224 3.08 -9.32 25.90
N GLU A 225 4.26 -8.97 25.43
CA GLU A 225 5.55 -9.40 26.01
C GLU A 225 5.66 -8.97 27.49
N GLN A 226 5.34 -7.69 27.79
CA GLN A 226 5.42 -7.15 29.15
C GLN A 226 4.41 -7.74 30.12
N ASN A 227 3.27 -8.26 29.62
CA ASN A 227 2.18 -8.78 30.44
C ASN A 227 2.01 -10.31 30.33
N GLY A 228 3.03 -11.02 29.81
CA GLY A 228 3.07 -12.47 29.80
C GLY A 228 2.02 -13.12 28.87
N ARG A 229 1.62 -12.44 27.79
CA ARG A 229 0.70 -12.93 26.76
C ARG A 229 1.46 -13.33 25.47
N ASP A 230 2.61 -13.90 25.65
CA ASP A 230 3.55 -14.37 24.61
C ASP A 230 3.03 -15.57 23.80
N GLU A 231 1.93 -16.18 24.21
CA GLU A 231 1.26 -17.24 23.46
C GLU A 231 0.46 -16.72 22.26
N ILE A 232 0.19 -15.42 22.18
CA ILE A 232 -0.59 -14.82 21.10
C ILE A 232 0.28 -14.66 19.86
N ILE A 233 -0.19 -15.20 18.75
CA ILE A 233 0.47 -15.04 17.45
C ILE A 233 0.07 -13.68 16.85
N PHE A 234 1.04 -12.93 16.33
CA PHE A 234 0.77 -11.65 15.66
C PHE A 234 1.07 -11.72 14.17
N THR A 235 0.18 -11.13 13.35
CA THR A 235 0.40 -10.91 11.91
C THR A 235 -0.08 -9.52 11.52
N THR A 236 0.50 -8.92 10.47
CA THR A 236 0.06 -7.60 10.00
C THR A 236 0.10 -7.46 8.49
N MET A 237 -0.57 -6.45 7.99
CA MET A 237 -0.34 -5.85 6.69
C MET A 237 0.50 -4.60 6.84
N ASP A 238 1.07 -4.14 5.73
CA ASP A 238 2.06 -3.07 5.65
C ASP A 238 3.31 -3.36 6.49
N LEU A 239 4.46 -2.87 6.08
CA LEU A 239 5.72 -3.17 6.72
C LEU A 239 6.30 -1.91 7.37
N CYS A 240 6.27 -1.85 8.69
CA CYS A 240 6.95 -0.82 9.46
C CYS A 240 8.37 -1.26 9.84
N LYS A 241 9.26 -0.32 10.12
CA LYS A 241 10.63 -0.66 10.55
C LYS A 241 10.67 -1.61 11.76
N SER A 242 9.82 -1.35 12.75
CA SER A 242 9.70 -2.20 13.95
C SER A 242 9.24 -3.63 13.63
N ASP A 243 8.46 -3.81 12.57
CA ASP A 243 7.98 -5.13 12.18
C ASP A 243 9.11 -6.03 11.68
N VAL A 244 10.13 -5.45 11.01
CA VAL A 244 11.31 -6.19 10.54
C VAL A 244 12.03 -6.84 11.72
N ASP A 245 12.29 -6.06 12.77
CA ASP A 245 12.93 -6.56 13.99
C ASP A 245 12.05 -7.60 14.70
N ALA A 246 10.73 -7.36 14.77
CA ALA A 246 9.78 -8.28 15.40
C ALA A 246 9.69 -9.63 14.65
N VAL A 247 9.72 -9.63 13.31
CA VAL A 247 9.81 -10.86 12.51
C VAL A 247 11.13 -11.58 12.78
N GLN A 248 12.25 -10.88 12.83
CA GLN A 248 13.56 -11.47 13.10
C GLN A 248 13.61 -12.12 14.49
N LYS A 249 13.09 -11.44 15.52
CA LYS A 249 12.95 -11.97 16.89
C LYS A 249 11.97 -13.15 16.93
N GLY A 250 10.92 -13.13 16.13
CA GLY A 250 9.83 -14.11 16.11
C GLY A 250 8.63 -13.70 16.96
N THR A 251 8.55 -12.47 17.45
CA THR A 251 7.40 -11.91 18.17
C THR A 251 6.28 -11.48 17.21
N LEU A 252 6.61 -11.25 15.95
CA LEU A 252 5.67 -11.13 14.84
C LEU A 252 5.87 -12.32 13.91
N TYR A 253 4.81 -13.10 13.69
CA TYR A 253 4.87 -14.29 12.82
C TYR A 253 5.19 -13.91 11.38
N GLY A 254 4.56 -12.85 10.87
CA GLY A 254 4.80 -12.38 9.53
C GLY A 254 3.96 -11.18 9.12
N VAL A 255 4.37 -10.65 7.99
CA VAL A 255 3.81 -9.45 7.36
C VAL A 255 3.46 -9.75 5.92
N ALA A 256 2.27 -9.36 5.47
CA ALA A 256 1.97 -9.19 4.06
C ALA A 256 2.12 -7.71 3.71
N PHE A 257 2.92 -7.35 2.70
CA PHE A 257 3.15 -5.94 2.40
C PHE A 257 3.36 -5.69 0.90
N GLN A 258 3.16 -4.46 0.49
CA GLN A 258 3.61 -3.94 -0.80
C GLN A 258 4.69 -2.89 -0.54
N ASP A 259 5.75 -2.93 -1.35
CA ASP A 259 6.85 -1.99 -1.19
C ASP A 259 6.42 -0.61 -1.69
N VAL A 260 6.34 0.34 -0.77
CA VAL A 260 5.88 1.71 -1.08
C VAL A 260 6.90 2.50 -1.92
N HIS A 261 8.18 2.14 -1.85
CA HIS A 261 9.19 2.70 -2.74
C HIS A 261 8.96 2.23 -4.19
N ASP A 262 8.73 0.93 -4.40
CA ASP A 262 8.39 0.38 -5.70
C ASP A 262 7.04 0.92 -6.21
N MET A 263 6.11 1.22 -5.31
CA MET A 263 4.87 1.93 -5.65
C MET A 263 5.15 3.30 -6.25
N GLY A 264 6.06 4.07 -5.64
CA GLY A 264 6.47 5.38 -6.17
C GLY A 264 7.08 5.26 -7.57
N LYS A 265 7.95 4.27 -7.80
CA LYS A 265 8.51 4.00 -9.14
C LYS A 265 7.40 3.71 -10.14
N LEU A 266 6.46 2.85 -9.77
CA LEU A 266 5.37 2.43 -10.64
C LEU A 266 4.45 3.58 -11.06
N VAL A 267 4.23 4.56 -10.19
CA VAL A 267 3.47 5.79 -10.50
C VAL A 267 4.12 6.54 -11.68
N VAL A 268 5.41 6.79 -11.61
CA VAL A 268 6.14 7.50 -12.67
C VAL A 268 6.23 6.66 -13.95
N ASP A 269 6.59 5.37 -13.82
CA ASP A 269 6.70 4.46 -14.97
C ASP A 269 5.37 4.32 -15.71
N THR A 270 4.25 4.35 -15.00
CA THR A 270 2.91 4.30 -15.61
C THR A 270 2.64 5.55 -16.43
N LEU A 271 2.85 6.74 -15.87
CA LEU A 271 2.62 8.00 -16.60
C LEU A 271 3.57 8.15 -17.80
N VAL A 272 4.81 7.72 -17.65
CA VAL A 272 5.77 7.67 -18.77
C VAL A 272 5.32 6.70 -19.87
N ALA A 273 4.77 5.54 -19.50
CA ALA A 273 4.23 4.58 -20.45
C ALA A 273 2.96 5.10 -21.16
N MET A 274 2.06 5.77 -20.43
CA MET A 274 0.88 6.43 -20.99
C MET A 274 1.28 7.46 -22.05
N ASN A 275 2.23 8.31 -21.74
CA ASN A 275 2.72 9.32 -22.69
C ASN A 275 3.31 8.69 -23.97
N LYS A 276 4.08 7.59 -23.83
CA LYS A 276 4.63 6.87 -24.99
C LYS A 276 3.56 6.23 -25.86
N ALA A 277 2.49 5.75 -25.26
CA ALA A 277 1.39 5.12 -25.99
C ALA A 277 0.55 6.13 -26.77
N GLY A 278 0.55 7.40 -26.40
CA GLY A 278 -0.25 8.46 -27.02
C GLY A 278 -1.75 8.33 -26.79
N ASP A 279 -2.19 7.31 -26.07
CA ASP A 279 -3.59 7.06 -25.72
C ASP A 279 -3.68 6.75 -24.23
N TYR A 280 -4.29 7.68 -23.50
CA TYR A 280 -4.40 7.66 -22.04
C TYR A 280 -5.58 6.83 -21.53
N HIS A 281 -6.50 6.44 -22.43
CA HIS A 281 -7.72 5.72 -22.08
C HIS A 281 -7.61 4.20 -22.30
N THR A 282 -6.57 3.71 -22.96
CA THR A 282 -6.37 2.28 -23.25
C THR A 282 -5.70 1.48 -22.14
N LEU A 283 -5.21 2.13 -21.08
CA LEU A 283 -4.70 1.39 -19.94
C LEU A 283 -5.87 0.79 -19.17
N PRO A 284 -5.79 -0.52 -18.82
CA PRO A 284 -6.82 -1.14 -18.02
C PRO A 284 -6.96 -0.39 -16.69
N GLU A 285 -8.20 -0.33 -16.16
CA GLU A 285 -8.57 0.33 -14.90
C GLU A 285 -7.67 -0.09 -13.71
N PHE A 286 -7.00 -1.25 -13.83
CA PHE A 286 -6.00 -1.78 -12.90
C PHE A 286 -4.65 -1.88 -13.59
N ALA A 287 -4.05 -0.73 -13.90
CA ALA A 287 -2.88 -0.73 -14.74
C ALA A 287 -1.70 -1.51 -14.14
N ARG A 288 -1.43 -1.40 -12.86
CA ARG A 288 -0.30 -2.10 -12.22
C ARG A 288 -0.40 -2.06 -10.70
N ASN A 289 -0.55 -3.21 -10.08
CA ASN A 289 -0.34 -3.37 -8.64
C ASN A 289 1.08 -3.91 -8.42
N PRO A 290 1.88 -3.34 -7.51
CA PRO A 290 3.09 -3.99 -7.09
C PRO A 290 2.76 -5.36 -6.46
N PRO A 291 3.66 -6.34 -6.56
CA PRO A 291 3.41 -7.65 -5.97
C PRO A 291 3.24 -7.54 -4.45
N ILE A 292 2.29 -8.31 -3.91
CA ILE A 292 2.17 -8.48 -2.47
C ILE A 292 3.25 -9.44 -2.02
N ILE A 293 4.11 -8.99 -1.13
CA ILE A 293 5.24 -9.73 -0.60
C ILE A 293 4.86 -10.27 0.79
N VAL A 294 5.19 -11.52 1.06
CA VAL A 294 5.04 -12.11 2.39
C VAL A 294 6.42 -12.28 3.01
N CYS A 295 6.60 -11.70 4.20
CA CYS A 295 7.77 -11.85 5.03
C CYS A 295 7.42 -12.60 6.32
N THR A 296 8.14 -13.66 6.56
CA THR A 296 8.14 -14.42 7.81
C THR A 296 9.59 -14.68 8.22
N LYS A 297 9.84 -15.29 9.36
CA LYS A 297 11.21 -15.69 9.73
C LYS A 297 11.86 -16.59 8.67
N ALA A 298 11.09 -17.44 8.02
CA ALA A 298 11.58 -18.32 6.95
C ALA A 298 11.90 -17.59 5.63
N THR A 299 11.26 -16.45 5.40
CA THR A 299 11.42 -15.61 4.19
C THR A 299 11.93 -14.21 4.54
N PHE A 300 12.75 -14.10 5.59
CA PHE A 300 13.19 -12.83 6.16
C PHE A 300 13.91 -11.92 5.16
N ASP A 301 14.62 -12.48 4.19
CA ASP A 301 15.27 -11.69 3.14
C ASP A 301 14.28 -10.86 2.30
N ASN A 302 13.00 -11.23 2.29
CA ASN A 302 11.97 -10.47 1.58
C ASN A 302 11.71 -9.10 2.19
N CYS A 303 11.98 -8.91 3.48
CA CYS A 303 11.71 -7.65 4.19
C CYS A 303 12.94 -6.99 4.80
N LYS A 304 14.11 -7.65 4.77
CA LYS A 304 15.35 -7.10 5.30
C LYS A 304 15.72 -5.78 4.63
N GLY A 305 15.89 -4.74 5.44
CA GLY A 305 16.23 -3.39 4.95
C GLY A 305 15.06 -2.63 4.32
N ARG A 306 13.83 -3.18 4.37
CA ARG A 306 12.59 -2.53 3.93
C ARG A 306 11.81 -1.99 5.13
N GLY A 307 10.68 -1.38 4.87
CA GLY A 307 9.81 -0.80 5.89
C GLY A 307 9.94 0.73 5.99
N PHE A 308 8.88 1.39 6.46
CA PHE A 308 8.78 2.84 6.61
C PHE A 308 8.55 3.27 8.06
#